data_dc2f20f58097f9a869baf7bc6c729c99
#
_entry.id   dc2f20f58097f9a869baf7bc6c729c99
#
_cell.length_a   1.000
_cell.length_b   1.000
_cell.length_c   1.000
_cell.angle_alpha   90.00
_cell.angle_beta   90.00
_cell.angle_gamma   90.00
#
_symmetry.space_group_name_H-M   'P 1'
#
loop_
_entity.id
_entity.type
_entity.pdbx_description
1 polymer ?
#
loop_
_entity_poly.entity_id
_entity_poly.type
_entity_poly.pdbx_seq_one_letter_code
_entity_poly.pdbx_strand_id
1 'polypeptide(L)'
;MKLAQIETVPASLGIAEYIIHLSGKVEYDESRIRNITAWVPGRLERMFVDYTGIKVNKGDHMMDLYSPKLYTAQEELIQAKKFSNSKNGKTALAKINIESTLQASREKLRLMGLLDTQIQEIESSNSPTNIITVYSPMSGVVIQKNGVEGAYVKTGTNIYTIADLSRVWVIFDAYESDLPWLAFGQKVTFSAEAIPGENFEGRVAFIDPVLDTKTRTVKVRMNVLNPKGIIKPGMFVHGKIYTKLNSDGKAINPELANKWICPMHSEVIRNQFDNCNVCGMDLVKSESLGIVHTQNYQHEHLLIPASAVLKTGNRAIVYVKIPGKEPTYEGREVVLGARAGDRYIVKSGLKIGELVVVKGNFKIDSAMQIAAKPSMMNPGDDPSFTRYNYSGKSNEQNQKMPAMEKLESTESFRKAQTLITDAYFIAGEALAKDNFKESKTALFALNIVLSATIEKTFDLSEKSIDKWNQIRDKLFAETSQVQHWNSIDEARKIFYGVSQSIVMLEQYFGHHNAKSYYEIFCPMAFGNIGAFWLSKDTDVNNPYFGTSMLKCGEVRYEYTPLAENK
;
A
#
# COMPACT_ATOMS: atom_id res chain seq x y z
N MET A 1 8.11 54.01 -2.67
CA MET A 1 8.23 52.54 -2.85
C MET A 1 7.12 51.86 -2.07
N LYS A 2 6.12 51.26 -2.73
CA LYS A 2 5.11 50.45 -2.06
C LYS A 2 5.84 49.22 -1.49
N LEU A 3 5.97 49.15 -0.16
CA LEU A 3 6.48 47.98 0.55
C LEU A 3 5.70 46.76 0.05
N ALA A 4 6.44 45.76 -0.43
CA ALA A 4 5.86 44.50 -0.83
C ALA A 4 5.01 43.96 0.33
N GLN A 5 3.72 43.70 0.10
CA GLN A 5 2.85 43.11 1.09
C GLN A 5 3.44 41.79 1.55
N ILE A 6 4.00 41.80 2.76
CA ILE A 6 4.44 40.59 3.46
C ILE A 6 3.26 40.13 4.29
N GLU A 7 2.79 38.92 4.01
CA GLU A 7 1.69 38.30 4.75
C GLU A 7 2.26 37.26 5.70
N THR A 8 1.77 37.27 6.94
CA THR A 8 2.16 36.30 7.97
C THR A 8 0.96 35.55 8.49
N VAL A 9 1.14 34.27 8.83
CA VAL A 9 0.14 33.40 9.42
C VAL A 9 0.73 32.76 10.68
N PRO A 10 -0.04 32.62 11.77
CA PRO A 10 0.45 31.95 12.97
C PRO A 10 0.63 30.45 12.73
N ALA A 11 1.74 29.90 13.23
CA ALA A 11 1.91 28.46 13.35
C ALA A 11 0.89 27.94 14.39
N SER A 12 -0.02 27.07 13.96
CA SER A 12 -1.13 26.60 14.77
C SER A 12 -1.10 25.09 14.96
N LEU A 13 -1.60 24.65 16.11
CA LEU A 13 -1.90 23.22 16.30
C LEU A 13 -3.11 22.84 15.47
N GLY A 14 -3.07 21.65 14.92
CA GLY A 14 -4.18 21.08 14.17
C GLY A 14 -3.94 19.63 13.75
N ILE A 15 -5.00 19.02 13.26
CA ILE A 15 -4.92 17.67 12.70
C ILE A 15 -4.34 17.77 11.30
N ALA A 16 -3.29 16.99 11.03
CA ALA A 16 -2.73 16.90 9.70
C ALA A 16 -3.61 16.00 8.83
N GLU A 17 -4.26 16.59 7.84
CA GLU A 17 -5.14 15.85 6.91
C GLU A 17 -4.58 15.94 5.49
N TYR A 18 -4.55 14.80 4.81
CA TYR A 18 -4.27 14.68 3.38
C TYR A 18 -5.53 14.30 2.64
N ILE A 19 -5.85 15.03 1.58
CA ILE A 19 -7.02 14.75 0.76
C ILE A 19 -6.56 14.03 -0.49
N ILE A 20 -6.99 12.78 -0.64
CA ILE A 20 -6.77 11.99 -1.85
C ILE A 20 -7.92 12.28 -2.80
N HIS A 21 -7.61 12.76 -3.99
CA HIS A 21 -8.57 12.96 -5.06
C HIS A 21 -8.55 11.75 -5.99
N LEU A 22 -9.70 11.12 -6.13
CA LEU A 22 -9.88 9.91 -6.92
C LEU A 22 -10.81 10.20 -8.10
N SER A 23 -10.44 9.72 -9.27
CA SER A 23 -11.32 9.69 -10.43
C SER A 23 -11.63 8.23 -10.77
N GLY A 24 -12.84 7.96 -11.20
CA GLY A 24 -13.25 6.59 -11.49
C GLY A 24 -14.56 6.49 -12.22
N LYS A 25 -15.08 5.29 -12.26
CA LYS A 25 -16.38 5.01 -12.89
C LYS A 25 -17.17 3.97 -12.12
N VAL A 26 -18.47 3.99 -12.35
CA VAL A 26 -19.40 2.99 -11.84
C VAL A 26 -19.33 1.76 -12.73
N GLU A 27 -19.24 0.60 -12.11
CA GLU A 27 -19.27 -0.70 -12.81
C GLU A 27 -20.32 -1.62 -12.18
N TYR A 28 -20.64 -2.69 -12.88
CA TYR A 28 -21.52 -3.71 -12.36
C TYR A 28 -20.87 -4.44 -11.19
N ASP A 29 -21.67 -4.84 -10.20
CA ASP A 29 -21.22 -5.81 -9.19
C ASP A 29 -21.18 -7.19 -9.84
N GLU A 30 -19.99 -7.68 -10.18
CA GLU A 30 -19.78 -8.95 -10.86
C GLU A 30 -20.37 -10.14 -10.08
N SER A 31 -20.44 -10.04 -8.76
CA SER A 31 -21.03 -11.10 -7.92
C SER A 31 -22.55 -11.21 -8.12
N ARG A 32 -23.17 -10.18 -8.70
CA ARG A 32 -24.61 -10.06 -8.94
C ARG A 32 -24.99 -10.15 -10.41
N ILE A 33 -24.10 -10.64 -11.23
CA ILE A 33 -24.38 -10.94 -12.64
C ILE A 33 -24.79 -12.40 -12.75
N ARG A 34 -25.80 -12.68 -13.55
CA ARG A 34 -26.23 -14.05 -13.89
C ARG A 34 -26.42 -14.18 -15.39
N ASN A 35 -25.94 -15.28 -15.92
CA ASN A 35 -26.15 -15.67 -17.30
C ASN A 35 -27.33 -16.63 -17.40
N ILE A 36 -28.24 -16.35 -18.32
CA ILE A 36 -29.26 -17.29 -18.73
C ILE A 36 -28.70 -18.05 -19.93
N THR A 37 -28.39 -19.31 -19.71
CA THR A 37 -27.80 -20.21 -20.71
C THR A 37 -28.84 -21.25 -21.15
N ALA A 38 -28.72 -21.74 -22.39
CA ALA A 38 -29.49 -22.88 -22.83
C ALA A 38 -29.04 -24.14 -22.09
N TRP A 39 -29.93 -24.78 -21.34
CA TRP A 39 -29.66 -26.03 -20.64
C TRP A 39 -29.74 -27.26 -21.56
N VAL A 40 -30.51 -27.13 -22.64
CA VAL A 40 -30.66 -28.13 -23.70
C VAL A 40 -30.48 -27.48 -25.07
N PRO A 41 -30.07 -28.24 -26.09
CA PRO A 41 -30.00 -27.73 -27.45
C PRO A 41 -31.40 -27.54 -28.02
N GLY A 42 -31.60 -26.50 -28.81
CA GLY A 42 -32.90 -26.20 -29.39
C GLY A 42 -32.91 -24.92 -30.22
N ARG A 43 -34.07 -24.59 -30.77
CA ARG A 43 -34.29 -23.33 -31.51
C ARG A 43 -35.03 -22.32 -30.64
N LEU A 44 -34.56 -21.09 -30.64
CA LEU A 44 -35.26 -19.96 -30.00
C LEU A 44 -36.46 -19.60 -30.85
N GLU A 45 -37.68 -19.88 -30.38
CA GLU A 45 -38.92 -19.61 -31.14
C GLU A 45 -39.36 -18.18 -30.94
N ARG A 46 -39.36 -17.70 -29.71
CA ARG A 46 -39.80 -16.36 -29.34
C ARG A 46 -38.92 -15.78 -28.27
N MET A 47 -38.58 -14.49 -28.40
CA MET A 47 -37.82 -13.72 -27.40
C MET A 47 -38.74 -12.67 -26.80
N PHE A 48 -39.16 -12.80 -25.53
CA PHE A 48 -40.02 -11.81 -24.85
C PHE A 48 -39.23 -10.55 -24.45
N VAL A 49 -37.93 -10.68 -24.29
CA VAL A 49 -37.02 -9.56 -24.00
C VAL A 49 -36.19 -9.28 -25.26
N ASP A 50 -36.62 -8.28 -26.03
CA ASP A 50 -36.08 -8.04 -27.37
C ASP A 50 -34.83 -7.15 -27.40
N TYR A 51 -34.55 -6.38 -26.33
CA TYR A 51 -33.43 -5.45 -26.29
C TYR A 51 -32.80 -5.39 -24.90
N THR A 52 -31.60 -4.86 -24.82
CA THR A 52 -30.88 -4.61 -23.58
C THR A 52 -31.44 -3.39 -22.84
N GLY A 53 -31.27 -3.33 -21.52
CA GLY A 53 -31.78 -2.27 -20.68
C GLY A 53 -33.18 -2.53 -20.10
N ILE A 54 -33.88 -3.59 -20.52
CA ILE A 54 -35.17 -3.98 -19.95
C ILE A 54 -34.96 -4.47 -18.51
N LYS A 55 -35.81 -4.00 -17.60
CA LYS A 55 -35.92 -4.50 -16.24
C LYS A 55 -36.80 -5.76 -16.24
N VAL A 56 -36.31 -6.83 -15.66
CA VAL A 56 -37.01 -8.09 -15.48
C VAL A 56 -37.11 -8.44 -14.00
N ASN A 57 -38.18 -9.14 -13.62
CA ASN A 57 -38.34 -9.68 -12.27
C ASN A 57 -38.11 -11.17 -12.29
N LYS A 58 -37.80 -11.74 -11.13
CA LYS A 58 -37.71 -13.18 -10.96
C LYS A 58 -39.05 -13.83 -11.38
N GLY A 59 -39.00 -14.80 -12.30
CA GLY A 59 -40.17 -15.47 -12.81
C GLY A 59 -40.81 -14.85 -14.09
N ASP A 60 -40.27 -13.75 -14.59
CA ASP A 60 -40.72 -13.20 -15.87
C ASP A 60 -40.33 -14.09 -17.05
N HIS A 61 -41.18 -14.14 -18.07
CA HIS A 61 -40.92 -14.90 -19.30
C HIS A 61 -39.74 -14.26 -20.05
N MET A 62 -38.74 -15.06 -20.37
CA MET A 62 -37.57 -14.57 -21.10
C MET A 62 -37.58 -14.99 -22.56
N MET A 63 -37.85 -16.25 -22.82
CA MET A 63 -37.86 -16.83 -24.16
C MET A 63 -38.60 -18.14 -24.21
N ASP A 64 -39.04 -18.48 -25.40
CA ASP A 64 -39.58 -19.82 -25.75
C ASP A 64 -38.51 -20.61 -26.50
N LEU A 65 -38.28 -21.83 -26.04
CA LEU A 65 -37.31 -22.75 -26.60
C LEU A 65 -38.00 -23.99 -27.14
N TYR A 66 -37.87 -24.25 -28.43
CA TYR A 66 -38.23 -25.54 -29.07
C TYR A 66 -37.07 -26.52 -28.93
N SER A 67 -37.29 -27.67 -28.31
CA SER A 67 -36.25 -28.71 -28.17
C SER A 67 -36.83 -30.11 -28.34
N PRO A 68 -36.43 -30.86 -29.39
CA PRO A 68 -36.82 -32.25 -29.56
C PRO A 68 -36.40 -33.12 -28.38
N LYS A 69 -35.25 -32.83 -27.78
CA LYS A 69 -34.72 -33.58 -26.63
C LYS A 69 -35.58 -33.40 -25.37
N LEU A 70 -36.12 -32.19 -25.15
CA LEU A 70 -37.09 -31.97 -24.08
C LEU A 70 -38.42 -32.65 -24.35
N TYR A 71 -38.88 -32.64 -25.59
CA TYR A 71 -40.10 -33.32 -25.97
C TYR A 71 -40.03 -34.81 -25.63
N THR A 72 -38.94 -35.50 -26.03
CA THR A 72 -38.75 -36.92 -25.72
C THR A 72 -38.70 -37.19 -24.20
N ALA A 73 -38.02 -36.33 -23.43
CA ALA A 73 -37.93 -36.48 -21.98
C ALA A 73 -39.29 -36.27 -21.28
N GLN A 74 -40.16 -35.40 -21.83
CA GLN A 74 -41.54 -35.25 -21.34
C GLN A 74 -42.40 -36.49 -21.66
N GLU A 75 -42.23 -37.08 -22.85
CA GLU A 75 -42.92 -38.32 -23.20
C GLU A 75 -42.53 -39.45 -22.23
N GLU A 76 -41.22 -39.57 -21.90
CA GLU A 76 -40.74 -40.55 -20.92
C GLU A 76 -41.45 -40.37 -19.55
N LEU A 77 -41.56 -39.14 -19.06
CA LEU A 77 -42.25 -38.81 -17.80
C LEU A 77 -43.74 -39.20 -17.86
N ILE A 78 -44.43 -38.81 -18.94
CA ILE A 78 -45.86 -39.12 -19.13
C ILE A 78 -46.10 -40.61 -19.19
N GLN A 79 -45.25 -41.38 -19.88
CA GLN A 79 -45.32 -42.84 -19.92
C GLN A 79 -45.08 -43.44 -18.53
N ALA A 80 -44.03 -42.99 -17.80
CA ALA A 80 -43.77 -43.45 -16.44
C ALA A 80 -44.98 -43.21 -15.52
N LYS A 81 -45.64 -42.05 -15.65
CA LYS A 81 -46.86 -41.72 -14.89
C LYS A 81 -48.05 -42.62 -15.28
N LYS A 82 -48.25 -42.86 -16.57
CA LYS A 82 -49.30 -43.79 -17.03
C LYS A 82 -49.08 -45.21 -16.49
N PHE A 83 -47.83 -45.67 -16.46
CA PHE A 83 -47.50 -46.95 -15.85
C PHE A 83 -47.73 -46.96 -14.34
N SER A 84 -47.42 -45.88 -13.61
CA SER A 84 -47.67 -45.75 -12.18
C SER A 84 -49.17 -45.84 -11.85
N ASN A 85 -50.03 -45.28 -12.70
CA ASN A 85 -51.49 -45.29 -12.51
C ASN A 85 -52.16 -46.59 -13.01
N SER A 86 -51.44 -47.44 -13.74
CA SER A 86 -52.00 -48.67 -14.24
C SER A 86 -52.11 -49.74 -13.14
N LYS A 87 -53.22 -50.49 -13.11
CA LYS A 87 -53.52 -51.52 -12.09
C LYS A 87 -52.59 -52.76 -12.18
N ASN A 88 -51.63 -52.81 -13.06
CA ASN A 88 -50.80 -53.99 -13.36
C ASN A 88 -49.62 -54.24 -12.41
N GLY A 89 -49.29 -53.32 -11.50
CA GLY A 89 -48.21 -53.49 -10.52
C GLY A 89 -48.66 -54.09 -9.21
N LYS A 90 -49.04 -55.40 -9.17
CA LYS A 90 -49.54 -56.02 -7.94
C LYS A 90 -48.47 -56.41 -6.92
N THR A 91 -47.19 -56.39 -7.24
CA THR A 91 -46.09 -56.73 -6.34
C THR A 91 -45.45 -55.49 -5.76
N ALA A 92 -45.07 -55.54 -4.48
CA ALA A 92 -44.43 -54.41 -3.79
C ALA A 92 -43.13 -53.94 -4.50
N LEU A 93 -42.34 -54.87 -5.03
CA LEU A 93 -41.14 -54.62 -5.82
C LEU A 93 -41.44 -53.87 -7.16
N ALA A 94 -42.54 -54.25 -7.85
CA ALA A 94 -42.93 -53.53 -9.06
C ALA A 94 -43.35 -52.06 -8.78
N LYS A 95 -44.01 -51.78 -7.66
CA LYS A 95 -44.38 -50.44 -7.25
C LYS A 95 -43.15 -49.59 -6.93
N ILE A 96 -42.13 -50.14 -6.24
CA ILE A 96 -40.89 -49.44 -5.94
C ILE A 96 -40.14 -49.10 -7.23
N ASN A 97 -40.04 -50.01 -8.18
CA ASN A 97 -39.37 -49.75 -9.46
C ASN A 97 -40.10 -48.70 -10.33
N ILE A 98 -41.43 -48.71 -10.32
CA ILE A 98 -42.22 -47.69 -11.04
C ILE A 98 -42.05 -46.32 -10.43
N GLU A 99 -42.11 -46.20 -9.08
CA GLU A 99 -41.92 -44.95 -8.38
C GLU A 99 -40.50 -44.38 -8.59
N SER A 100 -39.47 -45.24 -8.54
CA SER A 100 -38.09 -44.83 -8.82
C SER A 100 -37.92 -44.36 -10.27
N THR A 101 -38.56 -44.97 -11.24
CA THR A 101 -38.55 -44.56 -12.66
C THR A 101 -39.22 -43.20 -12.83
N LEU A 102 -40.37 -42.98 -12.18
CA LEU A 102 -41.08 -41.70 -12.21
C LEU A 102 -40.23 -40.58 -11.62
N GLN A 103 -39.62 -40.87 -10.47
CA GLN A 103 -38.74 -39.92 -9.82
C GLN A 103 -37.48 -39.60 -10.66
N ALA A 104 -36.88 -40.58 -11.30
CA ALA A 104 -35.75 -40.43 -12.21
C ALA A 104 -36.13 -39.56 -13.44
N SER A 105 -37.34 -39.74 -13.99
CA SER A 105 -37.83 -38.95 -15.12
C SER A 105 -38.09 -37.48 -14.71
N ARG A 106 -38.60 -37.23 -13.50
CA ARG A 106 -38.74 -35.88 -12.95
C ARG A 106 -37.37 -35.20 -12.79
N GLU A 107 -36.43 -35.93 -12.20
CA GLU A 107 -35.08 -35.40 -11.98
C GLU A 107 -34.37 -35.10 -13.31
N LYS A 108 -34.56 -35.93 -14.33
CA LYS A 108 -34.04 -35.69 -15.68
C LYS A 108 -34.54 -34.34 -16.24
N LEU A 109 -35.82 -34.01 -16.07
CA LEU A 109 -36.40 -32.75 -16.53
C LEU A 109 -35.90 -31.56 -15.70
N ARG A 110 -35.71 -31.70 -14.37
CA ARG A 110 -35.07 -30.67 -13.53
C ARG A 110 -33.65 -30.38 -14.01
N LEU A 111 -32.85 -31.42 -14.27
CA LEU A 111 -31.51 -31.30 -14.82
C LEU A 111 -31.47 -30.64 -16.21
N MET A 112 -32.59 -30.71 -16.95
CA MET A 112 -32.77 -30.01 -18.22
C MET A 112 -33.30 -28.59 -18.06
N GLY A 113 -33.45 -28.09 -16.82
CA GLY A 113 -33.78 -26.67 -16.51
C GLY A 113 -35.27 -26.36 -16.35
N LEU A 114 -36.15 -27.37 -16.26
CA LEU A 114 -37.57 -27.13 -16.00
C LEU A 114 -37.81 -26.86 -14.52
N LEU A 115 -38.74 -25.95 -14.25
CA LEU A 115 -39.23 -25.69 -12.91
C LEU A 115 -40.20 -26.78 -12.46
N ASP A 116 -40.29 -27.04 -11.16
CA ASP A 116 -41.22 -28.04 -10.62
C ASP A 116 -42.69 -27.77 -11.01
N THR A 117 -43.09 -26.51 -11.12
CA THR A 117 -44.41 -26.10 -11.61
C THR A 117 -44.65 -26.56 -13.04
N GLN A 118 -43.68 -26.40 -13.92
CA GLN A 118 -43.76 -26.85 -15.31
C GLN A 118 -43.83 -28.36 -15.41
N ILE A 119 -43.07 -29.10 -14.58
CA ILE A 119 -43.09 -30.55 -14.50
C ILE A 119 -44.50 -31.04 -14.07
N GLN A 120 -45.10 -30.39 -13.08
CA GLN A 120 -46.45 -30.70 -12.60
C GLN A 120 -47.52 -30.42 -13.68
N GLU A 121 -47.36 -29.33 -14.45
CA GLU A 121 -48.22 -29.01 -15.58
C GLU A 121 -48.14 -30.12 -16.66
N ILE A 122 -46.95 -30.58 -17.04
CA ILE A 122 -46.74 -31.65 -17.99
C ILE A 122 -47.39 -32.96 -17.48
N GLU A 123 -47.23 -33.25 -16.21
CA GLU A 123 -47.88 -34.42 -15.60
C GLU A 123 -49.40 -34.33 -15.61
N SER A 124 -49.99 -33.14 -15.44
CA SER A 124 -51.43 -32.97 -15.40
C SER A 124 -52.05 -32.94 -16.77
N SER A 125 -51.39 -32.34 -17.76
CA SER A 125 -51.87 -32.26 -19.14
C SER A 125 -51.86 -33.59 -19.90
N ASN A 126 -51.02 -34.56 -19.44
CA ASN A 126 -50.80 -35.85 -20.12
C ASN A 126 -50.37 -35.74 -21.61
N SER A 127 -49.92 -34.58 -22.04
CA SER A 127 -49.42 -34.30 -23.40
C SER A 127 -48.09 -33.55 -23.33
N PRO A 128 -47.08 -33.95 -24.11
CA PRO A 128 -45.82 -33.20 -24.17
C PRO A 128 -46.02 -31.93 -24.97
N THR A 129 -45.28 -30.89 -24.61
CA THR A 129 -45.25 -29.60 -25.32
C THR A 129 -43.94 -29.47 -26.10
N ASN A 130 -44.06 -28.97 -27.34
CA ASN A 130 -42.87 -28.76 -28.19
C ASN A 130 -42.05 -27.55 -27.77
N ILE A 131 -42.68 -26.60 -27.12
CA ILE A 131 -42.11 -25.32 -26.74
C ILE A 131 -42.14 -25.19 -25.22
N ILE A 132 -41.01 -24.77 -24.64
CA ILE A 132 -40.88 -24.54 -23.20
C ILE A 132 -40.44 -23.11 -22.97
N THR A 133 -41.14 -22.41 -22.09
CA THR A 133 -40.81 -21.06 -21.68
C THR A 133 -39.70 -21.09 -20.62
N VAL A 134 -38.63 -20.37 -20.85
CA VAL A 134 -37.55 -20.15 -19.88
C VAL A 134 -37.83 -18.86 -19.11
N TYR A 135 -37.77 -18.94 -17.79
CA TYR A 135 -38.06 -17.83 -16.88
C TYR A 135 -36.79 -17.21 -16.30
N SER A 136 -36.89 -15.93 -15.91
CA SER A 136 -35.78 -15.27 -15.25
C SER A 136 -35.54 -15.86 -13.84
N PRO A 137 -34.31 -16.29 -13.51
CA PRO A 137 -33.99 -16.81 -12.17
C PRO A 137 -33.86 -15.71 -11.12
N MET A 138 -33.74 -14.44 -11.53
CA MET A 138 -33.53 -13.30 -10.64
C MET A 138 -34.18 -12.01 -11.19
N SER A 139 -34.37 -11.04 -10.31
CA SER A 139 -34.73 -9.68 -10.73
C SER A 139 -33.47 -8.88 -11.08
N GLY A 140 -33.53 -8.04 -12.12
CA GLY A 140 -32.41 -7.24 -12.56
C GLY A 140 -32.67 -6.52 -13.89
N VAL A 141 -31.60 -6.08 -14.52
CA VAL A 141 -31.63 -5.45 -15.85
C VAL A 141 -30.84 -6.33 -16.83
N VAL A 142 -31.39 -6.56 -18.00
CA VAL A 142 -30.70 -7.29 -19.06
C VAL A 142 -29.61 -6.41 -19.66
N ILE A 143 -28.36 -6.77 -19.41
CA ILE A 143 -27.19 -6.00 -19.85
C ILE A 143 -26.62 -6.48 -21.18
N GLN A 144 -26.88 -7.76 -21.52
CA GLN A 144 -26.45 -8.34 -22.78
C GLN A 144 -27.49 -9.34 -23.29
N LYS A 145 -27.76 -9.27 -24.59
CA LYS A 145 -28.63 -10.21 -25.32
C LYS A 145 -27.83 -10.79 -26.49
N ASN A 146 -27.58 -12.08 -26.45
CA ASN A 146 -26.85 -12.82 -27.51
C ASN A 146 -27.80 -13.69 -28.35
N GLY A 147 -28.97 -13.99 -27.81
CA GLY A 147 -30.00 -14.78 -28.52
C GLY A 147 -30.72 -13.96 -29.60
N VAL A 148 -31.03 -14.63 -30.70
CA VAL A 148 -31.86 -14.08 -31.79
C VAL A 148 -32.97 -15.09 -32.09
N GLU A 149 -34.21 -14.63 -32.36
CA GLU A 149 -35.30 -15.50 -32.75
C GLU A 149 -34.96 -16.31 -34.00
N GLY A 150 -35.34 -17.60 -34.01
CA GLY A 150 -35.03 -18.52 -35.06
C GLY A 150 -33.63 -19.15 -34.97
N ALA A 151 -32.73 -18.60 -34.14
CA ALA A 151 -31.38 -19.16 -33.97
C ALA A 151 -31.42 -20.53 -33.26
N TYR A 152 -30.55 -21.43 -33.68
CA TYR A 152 -30.34 -22.71 -33.01
C TYR A 152 -29.23 -22.59 -31.98
N VAL A 153 -29.51 -22.94 -30.72
CA VAL A 153 -28.55 -22.84 -29.60
C VAL A 153 -28.12 -24.23 -29.14
N LYS A 154 -26.86 -24.33 -28.72
CA LYS A 154 -26.28 -25.52 -28.08
C LYS A 154 -26.39 -25.41 -26.56
N THR A 155 -26.31 -26.52 -25.84
CA THR A 155 -26.19 -26.54 -24.38
C THR A 155 -25.02 -25.66 -23.95
N GLY A 156 -25.23 -24.78 -22.97
CA GLY A 156 -24.25 -23.85 -22.46
C GLY A 156 -24.15 -22.52 -23.23
N THR A 157 -24.87 -22.35 -24.36
CA THR A 157 -24.91 -21.03 -25.06
C THR A 157 -25.52 -19.97 -24.16
N ASN A 158 -24.79 -18.88 -23.91
CA ASN A 158 -25.29 -17.72 -23.16
C ASN A 158 -26.27 -16.92 -24.03
N ILE A 159 -27.50 -16.78 -23.58
CA ILE A 159 -28.58 -16.08 -24.30
C ILE A 159 -28.79 -14.69 -23.75
N TYR A 160 -28.86 -14.55 -22.44
CA TYR A 160 -28.97 -13.27 -21.76
C TYR A 160 -27.99 -13.18 -20.62
N THR A 161 -27.52 -11.96 -20.35
CA THR A 161 -26.83 -11.64 -19.10
C THR A 161 -27.66 -10.61 -18.34
N ILE A 162 -27.99 -10.89 -17.09
CA ILE A 162 -28.78 -10.05 -16.21
C ILE A 162 -27.91 -9.58 -15.06
N ALA A 163 -27.97 -8.28 -14.73
CA ALA A 163 -27.31 -7.68 -13.59
C ALA A 163 -28.32 -7.09 -12.61
N ASP A 164 -28.14 -7.34 -11.34
CA ASP A 164 -28.87 -6.67 -10.26
C ASP A 164 -28.16 -5.36 -9.92
N LEU A 165 -28.81 -4.25 -10.25
CA LEU A 165 -28.28 -2.90 -10.04
C LEU A 165 -28.63 -2.30 -8.67
N SER A 166 -29.19 -3.06 -7.74
CA SER A 166 -29.46 -2.60 -6.37
C SER A 166 -28.19 -2.33 -5.58
N ARG A 167 -27.07 -2.88 -6.01
CA ARG A 167 -25.70 -2.60 -5.58
C ARG A 167 -24.83 -2.48 -6.82
N VAL A 168 -23.94 -1.51 -6.81
CA VAL A 168 -22.96 -1.27 -7.88
C VAL A 168 -21.55 -1.16 -7.30
N TRP A 169 -20.56 -1.41 -8.10
CA TRP A 169 -19.19 -1.08 -7.78
C TRP A 169 -18.84 0.30 -8.28
N VAL A 170 -18.11 1.03 -7.46
CA VAL A 170 -17.41 2.24 -7.88
C VAL A 170 -15.93 1.91 -7.85
N ILE A 171 -15.31 1.98 -9.02
CA ILE A 171 -13.89 1.69 -9.20
C ILE A 171 -13.17 3.00 -9.48
N PHE A 172 -12.28 3.36 -8.58
CA PHE A 172 -11.42 4.52 -8.69
C PHE A 172 -10.01 4.11 -9.13
N ASP A 173 -9.38 5.00 -9.88
CA ASP A 173 -7.97 4.91 -10.23
C ASP A 173 -7.17 5.80 -9.26
N ALA A 174 -6.41 5.18 -8.35
CA ALA A 174 -5.56 5.87 -7.40
C ALA A 174 -4.12 5.89 -7.92
N TYR A 175 -3.44 7.04 -7.83
CA TYR A 175 -2.04 7.15 -8.23
C TYR A 175 -1.11 6.40 -7.26
N GLU A 176 0.01 5.91 -7.77
CA GLU A 176 1.06 5.26 -6.99
C GLU A 176 1.53 6.12 -5.80
N SER A 177 1.58 7.44 -5.97
CA SER A 177 1.93 8.40 -4.92
C SER A 177 0.96 8.40 -3.72
N ASP A 178 -0.30 8.01 -3.93
CA ASP A 178 -1.34 8.07 -2.92
C ASP A 178 -1.49 6.75 -2.14
N LEU A 179 -0.88 5.66 -2.65
CA LEU A 179 -0.96 4.33 -2.04
C LEU A 179 -0.55 4.27 -0.56
N PRO A 180 0.50 5.00 -0.08
CA PRO A 180 0.88 4.97 1.32
C PRO A 180 -0.21 5.47 2.28
N TRP A 181 -1.19 6.21 1.76
CA TRP A 181 -2.28 6.80 2.54
C TRP A 181 -3.64 6.15 2.30
N LEU A 182 -3.68 5.15 1.40
CA LEU A 182 -4.87 4.36 1.14
C LEU A 182 -4.90 3.10 2.01
N ALA A 183 -6.05 2.83 2.62
CA ALA A 183 -6.25 1.63 3.40
C ALA A 183 -7.67 1.08 3.22
N PHE A 184 -7.81 -0.24 3.40
CA PHE A 184 -9.11 -0.92 3.46
C PHE A 184 -10.02 -0.27 4.51
N GLY A 185 -11.30 -0.16 4.22
CA GLY A 185 -12.30 0.37 5.16
C GLY A 185 -12.34 1.90 5.29
N GLN A 186 -11.43 2.66 4.66
CA GLN A 186 -11.50 4.12 4.66
C GLN A 186 -12.79 4.63 4.03
N LYS A 187 -13.34 5.70 4.62
CA LYS A 187 -14.53 6.38 4.12
C LYS A 187 -14.18 7.20 2.88
N VAL A 188 -14.97 7.01 1.83
CA VAL A 188 -14.87 7.76 0.57
C VAL A 188 -16.16 8.53 0.39
N THR A 189 -16.08 9.82 0.13
CA THR A 189 -17.20 10.64 -0.33
C THR A 189 -17.01 10.89 -1.81
N PHE A 190 -18.02 10.64 -2.62
CA PHE A 190 -17.93 10.82 -4.07
C PHE A 190 -19.17 11.48 -4.66
N SER A 191 -19.00 12.13 -5.78
CA SER A 191 -20.07 12.70 -6.61
C SER A 191 -20.01 12.12 -8.02
N ALA A 192 -21.16 11.99 -8.66
CA ALA A 192 -21.25 11.58 -10.05
C ALA A 192 -21.54 12.81 -10.92
N GLU A 193 -20.84 12.99 -12.03
CA GLU A 193 -21.05 14.13 -12.94
C GLU A 193 -22.48 14.18 -13.48
N ALA A 194 -23.07 13.02 -13.71
CA ALA A 194 -24.45 12.89 -14.20
C ALA A 194 -25.52 13.24 -13.16
N ILE A 195 -25.16 13.43 -11.89
CA ILE A 195 -26.09 13.71 -10.77
C ILE A 195 -25.54 14.90 -9.97
N PRO A 196 -25.64 16.12 -10.51
CA PRO A 196 -25.09 17.30 -9.86
C PRO A 196 -25.78 17.59 -8.53
N GLY A 197 -24.98 17.94 -7.51
CA GLY A 197 -25.49 18.32 -6.19
C GLY A 197 -25.71 17.17 -5.22
N GLU A 198 -25.63 15.91 -5.63
CA GLU A 198 -25.70 14.78 -4.72
C GLU A 198 -24.29 14.23 -4.39
N ASN A 199 -24.05 14.00 -3.11
CA ASN A 199 -22.85 13.32 -2.63
C ASN A 199 -23.23 11.94 -2.09
N PHE A 200 -22.45 10.97 -2.47
CA PHE A 200 -22.58 9.58 -2.05
C PHE A 200 -21.43 9.20 -1.15
N GLU A 201 -21.64 8.24 -0.29
CA GLU A 201 -20.62 7.74 0.63
C GLU A 201 -20.47 6.23 0.51
N GLY A 202 -19.28 5.75 0.75
CA GLY A 202 -18.97 4.34 0.85
C GLY A 202 -17.63 4.11 1.53
N ARG A 203 -17.17 2.86 1.53
CA ARG A 203 -15.87 2.49 2.10
C ARG A 203 -15.05 1.71 1.09
N VAL A 204 -13.74 1.90 1.13
CA VAL A 204 -12.79 1.10 0.35
C VAL A 204 -12.99 -0.37 0.72
N ALA A 205 -13.41 -1.17 -0.25
CA ALA A 205 -13.67 -2.59 -0.09
C ALA A 205 -12.55 -3.47 -0.64
N PHE A 206 -11.76 -2.93 -1.56
CA PHE A 206 -10.65 -3.65 -2.17
C PHE A 206 -9.67 -2.67 -2.81
N ILE A 207 -8.40 -2.94 -2.65
CA ILE A 207 -7.30 -2.26 -3.34
C ILE A 207 -6.61 -3.33 -4.17
N ASP A 208 -6.54 -3.13 -5.48
CA ASP A 208 -5.93 -4.11 -6.39
C ASP A 208 -4.43 -4.24 -6.06
N PRO A 209 -3.90 -5.46 -5.86
CA PRO A 209 -2.48 -5.65 -5.64
C PRO A 209 -1.62 -5.39 -6.88
N VAL A 210 -2.24 -5.23 -8.05
CA VAL A 210 -1.54 -5.03 -9.32
C VAL A 210 -1.67 -3.58 -9.79
N LEU A 211 -0.53 -2.95 -10.05
CA LEU A 211 -0.45 -1.62 -10.64
C LEU A 211 -0.64 -1.71 -12.17
N ASP A 212 -1.51 -0.88 -12.72
CA ASP A 212 -1.57 -0.68 -14.17
C ASP A 212 -0.33 0.11 -14.63
N THR A 213 0.54 -0.54 -15.38
CA THR A 213 1.82 0.04 -15.82
C THR A 213 1.66 1.17 -16.83
N LYS A 214 0.53 1.26 -17.54
CA LYS A 214 0.26 2.31 -18.54
C LYS A 214 -0.18 3.60 -17.87
N THR A 215 -1.09 3.51 -16.92
CA THR A 215 -1.65 4.66 -16.21
C THR A 215 -0.91 4.99 -14.92
N ARG A 216 -0.10 4.08 -14.39
CA ARG A 216 0.54 4.11 -13.07
C ARG A 216 -0.47 4.31 -11.95
N THR A 217 -1.61 3.66 -12.08
CA THR A 217 -2.70 3.70 -11.10
C THR A 217 -3.00 2.30 -10.56
N VAL A 218 -3.55 2.27 -9.35
CA VAL A 218 -4.09 1.07 -8.72
C VAL A 218 -5.60 1.22 -8.63
N LYS A 219 -6.34 0.16 -8.92
CA LYS A 219 -7.80 0.18 -8.81
C LYS A 219 -8.23 0.04 -7.37
N VAL A 220 -9.04 0.99 -6.92
CA VAL A 220 -9.65 1.02 -5.59
C VAL A 220 -11.14 0.83 -5.74
N ARG A 221 -11.66 -0.31 -5.27
CA ARG A 221 -13.06 -0.67 -5.39
C ARG A 221 -13.82 -0.35 -4.12
N MET A 222 -15.01 0.17 -4.31
CA MET A 222 -15.98 0.45 -3.26
C MET A 222 -17.33 -0.16 -3.65
N ASN A 223 -18.03 -0.75 -2.69
CA ASN A 223 -19.40 -1.24 -2.87
C ASN A 223 -20.38 -0.14 -2.49
N VAL A 224 -21.36 0.12 -3.35
CA VAL A 224 -22.34 1.19 -3.12
C VAL A 224 -23.75 0.63 -3.26
N LEU A 225 -24.58 0.88 -2.25
CA LEU A 225 -26.00 0.58 -2.30
C LEU A 225 -26.72 1.56 -3.24
N ASN A 226 -27.53 1.03 -4.14
CA ASN A 226 -28.25 1.79 -5.16
C ASN A 226 -29.74 1.44 -5.20
N PRO A 227 -30.48 1.58 -4.06
CA PRO A 227 -31.88 1.14 -3.98
C PRO A 227 -32.81 1.90 -4.93
N LYS A 228 -32.47 3.14 -5.25
CA LYS A 228 -33.27 3.97 -6.19
C LYS A 228 -32.86 3.78 -7.66
N GLY A 229 -31.78 3.04 -7.96
CA GLY A 229 -31.28 2.85 -9.33
C GLY A 229 -30.78 4.12 -10.01
N ILE A 230 -30.42 5.16 -9.23
CA ILE A 230 -29.99 6.47 -9.74
C ILE A 230 -28.57 6.38 -10.30
N ILE A 231 -27.71 5.66 -9.60
CA ILE A 231 -26.32 5.43 -10.00
C ILE A 231 -26.32 4.34 -11.07
N LYS A 232 -25.85 4.68 -12.27
CA LYS A 232 -25.84 3.73 -13.41
C LYS A 232 -24.40 3.34 -13.75
N PRO A 233 -24.15 2.06 -14.05
CA PRO A 233 -22.86 1.62 -14.60
C PRO A 233 -22.47 2.46 -15.83
N GLY A 234 -21.19 2.80 -15.94
CA GLY A 234 -20.63 3.68 -16.96
C GLY A 234 -20.57 5.16 -16.56
N MET A 235 -21.20 5.59 -15.45
CA MET A 235 -21.08 6.97 -14.98
C MET A 235 -19.67 7.25 -14.46
N PHE A 236 -19.13 8.43 -14.78
CA PHE A 236 -17.90 8.95 -14.19
C PHE A 236 -18.17 9.54 -12.82
N VAL A 237 -17.24 9.33 -11.93
CA VAL A 237 -17.31 9.75 -10.52
C VAL A 237 -16.01 10.36 -10.05
N HIS A 238 -16.11 11.33 -9.14
CA HIS A 238 -14.99 11.95 -8.46
C HIS A 238 -15.11 11.70 -6.96
N GLY A 239 -14.12 11.03 -6.39
CA GLY A 239 -14.05 10.69 -4.98
C GLY A 239 -13.04 11.53 -4.22
N LYS A 240 -13.28 11.66 -2.91
CA LYS A 240 -12.35 12.27 -1.95
C LYS A 240 -12.25 11.37 -0.73
N ILE A 241 -11.00 11.10 -0.33
CA ILE A 241 -10.70 10.44 0.93
C ILE A 241 -9.96 11.43 1.81
N TYR A 242 -10.47 11.66 3.01
CA TYR A 242 -9.83 12.49 4.03
C TYR A 242 -9.00 11.58 4.94
N THR A 243 -7.70 11.61 4.76
CA THR A 243 -6.78 10.77 5.52
C THR A 243 -6.08 11.59 6.57
N LYS A 244 -6.23 11.21 7.85
CA LYS A 244 -5.49 11.80 8.95
C LYS A 244 -4.10 11.20 9.01
N LEU A 245 -3.09 12.04 9.27
CA LEU A 245 -1.69 11.62 9.33
C LEU A 245 -1.16 11.73 10.76
N ASN A 246 -0.30 10.77 11.15
CA ASN A 246 0.49 10.90 12.38
C ASN A 246 1.74 11.76 12.14
N SER A 247 2.56 11.97 13.19
CA SER A 247 3.83 12.72 13.13
C SER A 247 4.81 12.20 12.09
N ASP A 248 4.72 10.93 11.75
CA ASP A 248 5.61 10.26 10.79
C ASP A 248 5.05 10.22 9.37
N GLY A 249 3.85 10.80 9.17
CA GLY A 249 3.18 10.86 7.87
C GLY A 249 2.47 9.57 7.46
N LYS A 250 2.27 8.63 8.39
CA LYS A 250 1.48 7.43 8.15
C LYS A 250 -0.01 7.73 8.32
N ALA A 251 -0.81 7.14 7.45
CA ALA A 251 -2.27 7.24 7.52
C ALA A 251 -2.81 6.55 8.77
N ILE A 252 -3.71 7.23 9.47
CA ILE A 252 -4.43 6.71 10.61
C ILE A 252 -5.94 6.78 10.36
N ASN A 253 -6.65 5.76 10.79
CA ASN A 253 -8.11 5.71 10.69
C ASN A 253 -8.76 5.52 12.07
N PRO A 254 -9.13 6.62 12.72
CA PRO A 254 -9.69 6.60 14.07
C PRO A 254 -11.02 5.87 14.21
N GLU A 255 -11.84 5.99 13.19
CA GLU A 255 -13.19 5.41 13.20
C GLU A 255 -13.15 3.88 13.29
N LEU A 256 -12.05 3.29 12.85
CA LEU A 256 -11.86 1.85 12.80
C LEU A 256 -11.01 1.33 13.96
N ALA A 257 -10.55 2.21 14.87
CA ALA A 257 -9.76 1.81 16.04
C ALA A 257 -10.51 0.80 16.89
N ASN A 258 -9.85 -0.33 17.21
CA ASN A 258 -10.42 -1.41 18.02
C ASN A 258 -11.74 -2.00 17.50
N LYS A 259 -12.04 -1.87 16.20
CA LYS A 259 -13.23 -2.43 15.57
C LYS A 259 -12.93 -3.79 14.93
N TRP A 260 -14.00 -4.57 14.77
CA TRP A 260 -14.00 -5.82 14.05
C TRP A 260 -14.65 -5.60 12.69
N ILE A 261 -13.99 -6.02 11.61
CA ILE A 261 -14.40 -5.73 10.22
C ILE A 261 -14.39 -7.04 9.43
N CYS A 262 -15.35 -7.19 8.53
CA CYS A 262 -15.31 -8.30 7.58
C CYS A 262 -14.23 -8.02 6.50
N PRO A 263 -13.29 -8.96 6.25
CA PRO A 263 -12.25 -8.76 5.23
C PRO A 263 -12.80 -8.68 3.80
N MET A 264 -14.04 -9.15 3.57
CA MET A 264 -14.72 -9.09 2.27
C MET A 264 -15.74 -7.94 2.17
N HIS A 265 -16.33 -7.53 3.30
CA HIS A 265 -17.42 -6.54 3.36
C HIS A 265 -17.02 -5.40 4.29
N SER A 266 -16.36 -4.38 3.74
CA SER A 266 -15.84 -3.23 4.49
C SER A 266 -16.92 -2.40 5.18
N GLU A 267 -18.15 -2.55 4.78
CA GLU A 267 -19.33 -1.93 5.42
C GLU A 267 -19.78 -2.64 6.71
N VAL A 268 -19.38 -3.90 6.92
CA VAL A 268 -19.73 -4.68 8.12
C VAL A 268 -18.68 -4.45 9.20
N ILE A 269 -18.98 -3.51 10.10
CA ILE A 269 -18.11 -3.10 11.21
C ILE A 269 -18.87 -3.34 12.53
N ARG A 270 -18.19 -3.96 13.51
CA ARG A 270 -18.73 -4.25 14.85
C ARG A 270 -17.75 -3.82 15.94
N ASN A 271 -18.27 -3.65 17.16
CA ASN A 271 -17.45 -3.32 18.33
C ASN A 271 -16.84 -4.56 18.99
N GLN A 272 -17.35 -5.73 18.69
CA GLN A 272 -16.94 -7.01 19.26
C GLN A 272 -16.84 -8.08 18.17
N PHE A 273 -16.21 -9.20 18.48
CA PHE A 273 -16.14 -10.34 17.59
C PHE A 273 -17.56 -10.87 17.26
N ASP A 274 -17.81 -11.09 15.97
CA ASP A 274 -19.07 -11.58 15.44
C ASP A 274 -18.81 -12.19 14.05
N ASN A 275 -19.84 -12.81 13.46
CA ASN A 275 -19.81 -13.27 12.09
C ASN A 275 -20.40 -12.22 11.13
N CYS A 276 -19.90 -12.19 9.91
CA CYS A 276 -20.44 -11.29 8.90
C CYS A 276 -21.86 -11.73 8.50
N ASN A 277 -22.83 -10.85 8.65
CA ASN A 277 -24.23 -11.11 8.27
C ASN A 277 -24.45 -11.23 6.75
N VAL A 278 -23.42 -10.94 5.93
CA VAL A 278 -23.50 -11.00 4.46
C VAL A 278 -22.88 -12.28 3.92
N CYS A 279 -21.69 -12.68 4.42
CA CYS A 279 -20.96 -13.86 3.90
C CYS A 279 -20.73 -14.97 4.93
N GLY A 280 -21.11 -14.76 6.19
CA GLY A 280 -20.92 -15.74 7.27
C GLY A 280 -19.49 -15.90 7.80
N MET A 281 -18.51 -15.20 7.23
CA MET A 281 -17.11 -15.25 7.69
C MET A 281 -16.94 -14.54 9.03
N ASP A 282 -15.96 -14.98 9.82
CA ASP A 282 -15.56 -14.33 11.04
C ASP A 282 -15.02 -12.93 10.78
N LEU A 283 -15.43 -11.97 11.61
CA LEU A 283 -14.85 -10.62 11.57
C LEU A 283 -13.43 -10.66 12.15
N VAL A 284 -12.55 -9.88 11.55
CA VAL A 284 -11.16 -9.72 11.98
C VAL A 284 -10.94 -8.35 12.60
N LYS A 285 -9.95 -8.23 13.48
CA LYS A 285 -9.57 -6.92 14.04
C LYS A 285 -9.04 -6.01 12.92
N SER A 286 -9.42 -4.75 12.97
CA SER A 286 -8.98 -3.75 11.98
C SER A 286 -7.45 -3.65 11.85
N GLU A 287 -6.72 -3.91 12.94
CA GLU A 287 -5.25 -3.92 12.97
C GLU A 287 -4.65 -5.01 12.06
N SER A 288 -5.30 -6.18 11.97
CA SER A 288 -4.84 -7.27 11.10
C SER A 288 -4.97 -6.94 9.62
N LEU A 289 -5.76 -5.93 9.26
CA LEU A 289 -5.92 -5.43 7.89
C LEU A 289 -4.96 -4.26 7.56
N GLY A 290 -3.92 -4.05 8.39
CA GLY A 290 -2.92 -3.01 8.16
C GLY A 290 -3.37 -1.60 8.54
N ILE A 291 -4.51 -1.45 9.25
CA ILE A 291 -4.97 -0.16 9.74
C ILE A 291 -4.16 0.19 10.97
N VAL A 292 -3.35 1.23 10.87
CA VAL A 292 -2.47 1.66 11.96
C VAL A 292 -3.29 2.38 13.02
N HIS A 293 -3.22 1.90 14.25
CA HIS A 293 -3.75 2.57 15.44
C HIS A 293 -2.60 3.12 16.26
N THR A 294 -2.57 4.41 16.45
CA THR A 294 -1.77 5.01 17.53
C THR A 294 -2.68 5.16 18.75
N GLN A 295 -2.27 4.56 19.87
CA GLN A 295 -3.00 4.68 21.15
C GLN A 295 -3.13 6.13 21.65
N ASN A 296 -2.37 7.07 21.05
CA ASN A 296 -2.38 8.49 21.39
C ASN A 296 -2.98 9.32 20.25
N TYR A 297 -4.30 9.41 20.25
CA TYR A 297 -5.15 10.00 19.21
C TYR A 297 -5.24 11.53 19.24
N GLN A 298 -4.66 12.20 20.22
CA GLN A 298 -4.85 13.63 20.48
C GLN A 298 -3.65 14.51 20.16
N HIS A 299 -2.70 14.04 19.38
CA HIS A 299 -1.60 14.91 19.02
C HIS A 299 -2.00 15.82 17.86
N GLU A 300 -2.46 17.02 18.22
CA GLU A 300 -2.42 18.16 17.35
C GLU A 300 -0.97 18.40 16.96
N HIS A 301 -0.70 18.42 15.66
CA HIS A 301 0.62 18.72 15.13
C HIS A 301 0.75 20.21 14.91
N LEU A 302 1.96 20.75 15.11
CA LEU A 302 2.25 22.10 14.69
C LEU A 302 2.26 22.16 13.16
N LEU A 303 1.36 22.94 12.59
CA LEU A 303 1.15 23.05 11.15
C LEU A 303 1.49 24.45 10.68
N ILE A 304 2.15 24.52 9.52
CA ILE A 304 2.39 25.77 8.80
C ILE A 304 1.99 25.62 7.33
N PRO A 305 1.55 26.68 6.65
CA PRO A 305 1.28 26.64 5.22
C PRO A 305 2.52 26.25 4.41
N ALA A 306 2.34 25.48 3.37
CA ALA A 306 3.44 25.04 2.49
C ALA A 306 4.13 26.25 1.81
N SER A 307 3.39 27.33 1.57
CA SER A 307 3.91 28.58 1.01
C SER A 307 4.89 29.32 1.93
N ALA A 308 4.87 29.03 3.25
CA ALA A 308 5.80 29.63 4.20
C ALA A 308 7.21 29.01 4.14
N VAL A 309 7.34 27.83 3.56
CA VAL A 309 8.56 27.02 3.59
C VAL A 309 9.39 27.25 2.34
N LEU A 310 10.64 27.64 2.52
CA LEU A 310 11.66 27.67 1.49
C LEU A 310 12.52 26.41 1.62
N LYS A 311 12.51 25.56 0.58
CA LYS A 311 13.29 24.32 0.56
C LYS A 311 14.53 24.46 -0.31
N THR A 312 15.68 24.07 0.23
CA THR A 312 16.95 24.00 -0.49
C THR A 312 17.58 22.64 -0.24
N GLY A 313 17.47 21.73 -1.21
CA GLY A 313 17.91 20.36 -1.00
C GLY A 313 17.27 19.72 0.24
N ASN A 314 18.08 19.40 1.24
CA ASN A 314 17.62 18.77 2.47
C ASN A 314 17.22 19.75 3.59
N ARG A 315 17.34 21.07 3.35
CA ARG A 315 17.05 22.11 4.35
C ARG A 315 15.71 22.78 4.07
N ALA A 316 15.01 23.12 5.15
CA ALA A 316 13.77 23.89 5.08
C ALA A 316 13.91 25.11 6.00
N ILE A 317 13.68 26.30 5.46
CA ILE A 317 13.78 27.56 6.17
C ILE A 317 12.43 28.26 6.14
N VAL A 318 12.05 28.85 7.25
CA VAL A 318 10.90 29.73 7.39
C VAL A 318 11.35 31.10 7.94
N TYR A 319 10.68 32.16 7.53
CA TYR A 319 10.89 33.49 8.09
C TYR A 319 9.83 33.76 9.14
N VAL A 320 10.29 34.03 10.38
CA VAL A 320 9.43 34.29 11.54
C VAL A 320 9.48 35.78 11.84
N LYS A 321 8.32 36.39 12.08
CA LYS A 321 8.21 37.79 12.51
C LYS A 321 8.65 37.91 13.98
N ILE A 322 9.58 38.83 14.30
CA ILE A 322 10.03 39.05 15.65
C ILE A 322 9.05 39.97 16.36
N PRO A 323 8.46 39.57 17.51
CA PRO A 323 7.56 40.43 18.29
C PRO A 323 8.26 41.71 18.79
N GLY A 324 7.59 42.86 18.68
CA GLY A 324 8.09 44.14 19.21
C GLY A 324 9.14 44.83 18.34
N LYS A 325 9.57 44.25 17.23
CA LYS A 325 10.52 44.88 16.28
C LYS A 325 9.97 44.85 14.86
N GLU A 326 9.06 45.76 14.53
CA GLU A 326 8.50 45.82 13.17
C GLU A 326 9.36 46.74 12.26
N PRO A 327 9.62 46.32 11.01
CA PRO A 327 9.31 45.04 10.32
C PRO A 327 10.53 44.10 10.31
N THR A 328 10.81 43.39 11.40
CA THR A 328 11.99 42.53 11.50
C THR A 328 11.57 41.05 11.39
N TYR A 329 12.25 40.33 10.54
CA TYR A 329 12.05 38.90 10.29
C TYR A 329 13.36 38.14 10.54
N GLU A 330 13.24 36.95 11.09
CA GLU A 330 14.36 36.04 11.35
C GLU A 330 14.19 34.78 10.48
N GLY A 331 15.24 34.42 9.75
CA GLY A 331 15.29 33.13 9.02
C GLY A 331 15.63 32.02 10.01
N ARG A 332 14.75 31.02 10.10
CA ARG A 332 14.92 29.89 11.01
C ARG A 332 14.80 28.58 10.27
N GLU A 333 15.75 27.68 10.52
CA GLU A 333 15.71 26.33 9.99
C GLU A 333 14.69 25.50 10.77
N VAL A 334 13.87 24.73 10.03
CA VAL A 334 12.83 23.88 10.59
C VAL A 334 12.96 22.45 10.10
N VAL A 335 12.69 21.51 10.99
CA VAL A 335 12.57 20.10 10.62
C VAL A 335 11.12 19.81 10.27
N LEU A 336 10.89 19.53 9.00
CA LEU A 336 9.56 19.21 8.50
C LEU A 336 9.26 17.73 8.64
N GLY A 337 8.00 17.43 8.91
CA GLY A 337 7.40 16.12 8.76
C GLY A 337 6.74 15.96 7.39
N ALA A 338 5.70 15.13 7.34
CA ALA A 338 4.92 14.91 6.13
C ALA A 338 4.18 16.18 5.69
N ARG A 339 3.96 16.29 4.38
CA ARG A 339 3.09 17.31 3.82
C ARG A 339 1.65 16.83 3.89
N ALA A 340 0.80 17.60 4.53
CA ALA A 340 -0.63 17.36 4.65
C ALA A 340 -1.36 18.42 3.81
N GLY A 341 -1.69 18.08 2.58
CA GLY A 341 -2.34 18.99 1.63
C GLY A 341 -1.52 20.26 1.35
N ASP A 342 -2.04 21.41 1.79
CA ASP A 342 -1.45 22.72 1.67
C ASP A 342 -0.56 23.12 2.86
N ARG A 343 -0.36 22.22 3.84
CA ARG A 343 0.42 22.45 5.06
C ARG A 343 1.53 21.43 5.24
N TYR A 344 2.53 21.80 6.05
CA TYR A 344 3.57 20.91 6.55
C TYR A 344 3.42 20.70 8.05
N ILE A 345 3.64 19.47 8.49
CA ILE A 345 3.87 19.16 9.91
C ILE A 345 5.27 19.69 10.25
N VAL A 346 5.40 20.42 11.36
CA VAL A 346 6.69 20.88 11.88
C VAL A 346 7.06 19.99 13.06
N LYS A 347 8.19 19.26 12.94
CA LYS A 347 8.72 18.41 14.01
C LYS A 347 9.52 19.23 15.04
N SER A 348 10.28 20.24 14.57
CA SER A 348 11.04 21.13 15.43
C SER A 348 11.42 22.43 14.71
N GLY A 349 11.84 23.46 15.47
CA GLY A 349 12.29 24.75 14.95
C GLY A 349 11.28 25.87 15.06
N LEU A 350 10.00 25.61 15.40
CA LEU A 350 8.97 26.63 15.63
C LEU A 350 8.20 26.37 16.91
N LYS A 351 7.64 27.45 17.46
CA LYS A 351 6.71 27.42 18.59
C LYS A 351 5.29 27.75 18.14
N ILE A 352 4.32 27.30 18.90
CA ILE A 352 2.90 27.62 18.69
C ILE A 352 2.70 29.13 18.74
N GLY A 353 1.94 29.68 17.79
CA GLY A 353 1.60 31.10 17.74
C GLY A 353 2.66 31.99 17.07
N GLU A 354 3.83 31.48 16.73
CA GLU A 354 4.82 32.26 15.98
C GLU A 354 4.28 32.60 14.58
N LEU A 355 4.46 33.85 14.16
CA LEU A 355 3.99 34.35 12.87
C LEU A 355 5.01 34.01 11.77
N VAL A 356 4.66 33.08 10.88
CA VAL A 356 5.49 32.69 9.73
C VAL A 356 5.07 33.45 8.48
N VAL A 357 6.03 33.86 7.67
CA VAL A 357 5.79 34.60 6.41
C VAL A 357 5.31 33.61 5.35
N VAL A 358 4.14 33.84 4.78
CA VAL A 358 3.53 33.01 3.73
C VAL A 358 3.63 33.63 2.34
N LYS A 359 3.81 34.97 2.28
CA LYS A 359 3.99 35.72 1.04
C LYS A 359 5.10 36.76 1.20
N GLY A 360 5.98 36.81 0.23
CA GLY A 360 7.15 37.70 0.25
C GLY A 360 8.40 37.08 0.88
N ASN A 361 8.39 35.82 1.28
CA ASN A 361 9.51 35.08 1.87
C ASN A 361 10.77 35.11 0.98
N PHE A 362 10.65 34.93 -0.36
CA PHE A 362 11.77 35.04 -1.29
C PHE A 362 12.38 36.45 -1.33
N LYS A 363 11.60 37.52 -1.14
CA LYS A 363 12.11 38.89 -1.08
C LYS A 363 12.92 39.12 0.18
N ILE A 364 12.47 38.57 1.30
CA ILE A 364 13.21 38.62 2.57
C ILE A 364 14.50 37.82 2.42
N ASP A 365 14.44 36.62 1.84
CA ASP A 365 15.60 35.76 1.60
C ASP A 365 16.66 36.49 0.75
N SER A 366 16.25 37.11 -0.37
CA SER A 366 17.14 37.86 -1.24
C SER A 366 17.76 39.07 -0.49
N ALA A 367 17.00 39.76 0.33
CA ALA A 367 17.52 40.87 1.15
C ALA A 367 18.52 40.38 2.21
N MET A 368 18.29 39.20 2.80
CA MET A 368 19.22 38.58 3.74
C MET A 368 20.51 38.12 3.06
N GLN A 369 20.41 37.56 1.84
CA GLN A 369 21.58 37.18 1.03
C GLN A 369 22.46 38.40 0.70
N ILE A 370 21.85 39.52 0.26
CA ILE A 370 22.56 40.78 -0.04
C ILE A 370 23.24 41.37 1.21
N ALA A 371 22.60 41.21 2.38
CA ALA A 371 23.13 41.66 3.66
C ALA A 371 24.12 40.67 4.29
N ALA A 372 24.53 39.63 3.62
CA ALA A 372 25.40 38.54 4.10
C ALA A 372 24.91 37.91 5.41
N LYS A 373 23.58 37.86 5.63
CA LYS A 373 22.93 37.23 6.78
C LYS A 373 22.50 35.81 6.45
N PRO A 374 22.22 34.98 7.47
CA PRO A 374 21.71 33.65 7.25
C PRO A 374 20.47 33.63 6.32
N SER A 375 20.55 32.87 5.27
CA SER A 375 19.53 32.80 4.21
C SER A 375 19.37 31.35 3.70
N MET A 376 18.47 31.15 2.74
CA MET A 376 18.28 29.87 2.09
C MET A 376 19.60 29.31 1.52
N MET A 377 20.46 30.16 0.95
CA MET A 377 21.71 29.76 0.29
C MET A 377 22.93 29.84 1.21
N ASN A 378 22.87 30.67 2.28
CA ASN A 378 23.97 30.88 3.20
C ASN A 378 23.54 30.53 4.64
N PRO A 379 23.93 29.38 5.20
CA PRO A 379 23.64 29.03 6.59
C PRO A 379 24.42 29.93 7.53
N GLY A 380 23.77 30.47 8.57
CA GLY A 380 24.44 31.26 9.59
C GLY A 380 25.21 30.39 10.59
N ASP A 381 26.25 31.00 11.21
CA ASP A 381 27.12 30.36 12.21
C ASP A 381 26.55 30.40 13.64
N ASP A 382 25.24 30.35 13.86
CA ASP A 382 24.64 30.44 15.19
C ASP A 382 24.70 29.10 15.94
N PRO A 383 25.36 29.04 17.12
CA PRO A 383 25.53 27.80 17.88
C PRO A 383 24.27 27.31 18.61
N SER A 384 23.15 28.05 18.59
CA SER A 384 21.90 27.65 19.27
C SER A 384 21.04 26.64 18.51
N PHE A 385 21.41 26.29 17.29
CA PHE A 385 20.73 25.26 16.53
C PHE A 385 21.41 23.89 16.70
N THR A 386 20.70 22.94 17.24
CA THR A 386 21.08 21.53 17.20
C THR A 386 21.19 21.10 15.74
N ARG A 387 22.40 21.27 15.20
CA ARG A 387 22.75 20.84 13.86
C ARG A 387 22.72 19.31 13.80
N TYR A 388 21.69 18.75 13.18
CA TYR A 388 21.94 17.60 12.35
C TYR A 388 22.63 18.12 11.08
N ASN A 389 23.96 18.26 11.16
CA ASN A 389 24.77 18.78 10.08
C ASN A 389 24.80 17.84 8.89
N TYR A 390 24.17 18.26 7.81
CA TYR A 390 24.43 17.79 6.46
C TYR A 390 24.76 19.02 5.60
N SER A 391 25.97 19.50 5.62
CA SER A 391 26.48 20.36 4.54
C SER A 391 27.99 20.53 4.62
N GLY A 392 28.62 20.18 3.50
CA GLY A 392 30.03 20.43 3.29
C GLY A 392 30.34 21.92 3.18
N LYS A 393 31.27 22.38 3.97
CA LYS A 393 32.34 23.30 3.60
C LYS A 393 33.45 23.18 4.64
N SER A 394 34.65 23.00 4.11
CA SER A 394 35.92 23.01 4.81
C SER A 394 36.07 24.28 5.64
N ASN A 395 36.18 24.16 6.95
CA ASN A 395 37.01 25.01 7.77
C ASN A 395 37.82 24.08 8.68
N GLU A 396 39.13 24.21 8.58
CA GLU A 396 40.10 23.63 9.46
C GLU A 396 39.85 24.12 10.90
N GLN A 397 39.05 23.35 11.62
CA GLN A 397 39.10 23.29 13.08
C GLN A 397 38.62 21.93 13.51
N ASN A 398 39.51 21.14 14.10
CA ASN A 398 39.26 19.89 14.80
C ASN A 398 38.00 20.02 15.68
N GLN A 399 36.83 19.64 15.15
CA GLN A 399 35.63 19.51 15.97
C GLN A 399 35.67 18.11 16.61
N LYS A 400 36.10 18.07 17.87
CA LYS A 400 35.85 16.94 18.76
C LYS A 400 34.34 16.69 18.77
N MET A 401 33.92 15.51 18.33
CA MET A 401 32.56 14.99 18.65
C MET A 401 32.36 15.11 20.16
N PRO A 402 31.10 15.37 20.63
CA PRO A 402 30.83 15.24 22.05
C PRO A 402 31.30 13.87 22.47
N ALA A 403 32.12 13.81 23.54
CA ALA A 403 32.72 12.59 24.03
C ALA A 403 31.59 11.61 24.39
N MET A 404 31.26 10.72 23.47
CA MET A 404 30.41 9.58 23.81
C MET A 404 31.22 8.71 24.77
N GLU A 405 30.62 8.39 25.91
CA GLU A 405 31.20 7.51 26.88
C GLU A 405 31.51 6.17 26.19
N LYS A 406 32.83 5.85 26.04
CA LYS A 406 33.24 4.62 25.42
C LYS A 406 32.82 3.46 26.29
N LEU A 407 32.28 2.42 25.68
CA LEU A 407 31.88 1.22 26.35
C LEU A 407 33.12 0.34 26.62
N GLU A 408 33.10 -0.40 27.71
CA GLU A 408 34.19 -1.33 28.06
C GLU A 408 34.28 -2.45 27.02
N SER A 409 35.52 -2.81 26.67
CA SER A 409 35.84 -3.89 25.74
C SER A 409 36.92 -4.80 26.34
N THR A 410 36.71 -6.11 26.23
CA THR A 410 37.69 -7.13 26.66
C THR A 410 38.67 -7.46 25.51
N GLU A 411 39.79 -8.08 25.81
CA GLU A 411 40.76 -8.48 24.80
C GLU A 411 40.17 -9.46 23.76
N SER A 412 39.30 -10.36 24.19
CA SER A 412 38.60 -11.31 23.32
C SER A 412 37.67 -10.61 22.36
N PHE A 413 36.95 -9.55 22.83
CA PHE A 413 36.08 -8.71 22.00
C PHE A 413 36.87 -7.87 21.00
N ARG A 414 38.00 -7.24 21.42
CA ARG A 414 38.89 -6.46 20.55
C ARG A 414 39.46 -7.29 19.40
N LYS A 415 39.84 -8.55 19.65
CA LYS A 415 40.27 -9.48 18.60
C LYS A 415 39.15 -9.75 17.58
N ALA A 416 37.91 -9.93 18.05
CA ALA A 416 36.77 -10.12 17.17
C ALA A 416 36.46 -8.84 16.37
N GLN A 417 36.47 -7.66 16.99
CA GLN A 417 36.31 -6.36 16.35
C GLN A 417 37.34 -6.16 15.23
N THR A 418 38.61 -6.48 15.47
CA THR A 418 39.69 -6.39 14.46
C THR A 418 39.41 -7.27 13.25
N LEU A 419 38.99 -8.52 13.46
CA LEU A 419 38.63 -9.42 12.34
C LEU A 419 37.44 -8.90 11.52
N ILE A 420 36.45 -8.33 12.18
CA ILE A 420 35.27 -7.72 11.54
C ILE A 420 35.70 -6.52 10.70
N THR A 421 36.50 -5.61 11.25
CA THR A 421 36.95 -4.39 10.54
C THR A 421 37.93 -4.72 9.41
N ASP A 422 38.77 -5.73 9.53
CA ASP A 422 39.67 -6.15 8.45
C ASP A 422 38.91 -6.74 7.26
N ALA A 423 37.90 -7.59 7.50
CA ALA A 423 37.04 -8.09 6.43
C ALA A 423 36.25 -6.95 5.73
N TYR A 424 35.79 -5.97 6.49
CA TYR A 424 35.13 -4.77 5.97
C TYR A 424 36.07 -3.96 5.06
N PHE A 425 37.32 -3.71 5.46
CA PHE A 425 38.27 -2.96 4.64
C PHE A 425 38.58 -3.66 3.32
N ILE A 426 38.78 -5.00 3.36
CA ILE A 426 38.99 -5.78 2.13
C ILE A 426 37.81 -5.62 1.17
N ALA A 427 36.58 -5.67 1.70
CA ALA A 427 35.38 -5.47 0.88
C ALA A 427 35.32 -4.06 0.27
N GLY A 428 35.63 -3.01 1.04
CA GLY A 428 35.66 -1.63 0.58
C GLY A 428 36.71 -1.39 -0.50
N GLU A 429 37.92 -1.90 -0.31
CA GLU A 429 38.99 -1.81 -1.31
C GLU A 429 38.66 -2.56 -2.61
N ALA A 430 38.02 -3.73 -2.51
CA ALA A 430 37.57 -4.48 -3.68
C ALA A 430 36.49 -3.74 -4.45
N LEU A 431 35.52 -3.13 -3.75
CA LEU A 431 34.47 -2.31 -4.38
C LEU A 431 35.03 -1.05 -5.05
N ALA A 432 36.04 -0.41 -4.46
CA ALA A 432 36.71 0.73 -5.06
C ALA A 432 37.46 0.38 -6.36
N LYS A 433 37.86 -0.89 -6.52
CA LYS A 433 38.51 -1.45 -7.71
C LYS A 433 37.54 -2.13 -8.68
N ASP A 434 36.22 -2.00 -8.49
CA ASP A 434 35.17 -2.68 -9.25
C ASP A 434 35.29 -4.24 -9.23
N ASN A 435 35.95 -4.80 -8.23
CA ASN A 435 36.13 -6.25 -8.07
C ASN A 435 34.98 -6.89 -7.27
N PHE A 436 33.89 -7.19 -7.96
CA PHE A 436 32.69 -7.79 -7.38
C PHE A 436 32.95 -9.13 -6.68
N LYS A 437 33.79 -9.99 -7.29
CA LYS A 437 34.07 -11.33 -6.76
C LYS A 437 34.80 -11.27 -5.42
N GLU A 438 35.79 -10.42 -5.30
CA GLU A 438 36.56 -10.23 -4.08
C GLU A 438 35.72 -9.55 -3.00
N SER A 439 34.93 -8.51 -3.35
CA SER A 439 34.04 -7.86 -2.39
C SER A 439 32.98 -8.81 -1.83
N LYS A 440 32.40 -9.66 -2.67
CA LYS A 440 31.46 -10.70 -2.25
C LYS A 440 32.11 -11.71 -1.31
N THR A 441 33.34 -12.14 -1.60
CA THR A 441 34.09 -13.07 -0.75
C THR A 441 34.39 -12.44 0.60
N ALA A 442 34.83 -11.18 0.65
CA ALA A 442 35.14 -10.48 1.89
C ALA A 442 33.89 -10.25 2.76
N LEU A 443 32.76 -9.88 2.17
CA LEU A 443 31.50 -9.72 2.91
C LEU A 443 30.93 -11.06 3.39
N PHE A 444 31.19 -12.14 2.66
CA PHE A 444 30.85 -13.49 3.12
C PHE A 444 31.75 -13.91 4.30
N ALA A 445 33.04 -13.59 4.25
CA ALA A 445 33.96 -13.82 5.37
C ALA A 445 33.54 -13.03 6.62
N LEU A 446 33.08 -11.77 6.45
CA LEU A 446 32.49 -10.97 7.52
C LEU A 446 31.27 -11.68 8.16
N ASN A 447 30.37 -12.23 7.35
CA ASN A 447 29.22 -12.98 7.86
C ASN A 447 29.64 -14.24 8.67
N ILE A 448 30.68 -14.97 8.22
CA ILE A 448 31.19 -16.11 8.96
C ILE A 448 31.77 -15.67 10.32
N VAL A 449 32.54 -14.58 10.35
CA VAL A 449 33.10 -14.03 11.61
C VAL A 449 31.97 -13.64 12.56
N LEU A 450 30.93 -12.96 12.05
CA LEU A 450 29.74 -12.58 12.84
C LEU A 450 29.03 -13.82 13.41
N SER A 451 28.84 -14.86 12.59
CA SER A 451 28.24 -16.13 13.03
C SER A 451 29.00 -16.78 14.17
N ALA A 452 30.33 -16.77 14.07
CA ALA A 452 31.22 -17.32 15.14
C ALA A 452 31.16 -16.49 16.44
N THR A 453 30.69 -15.24 16.39
CA THR A 453 30.53 -14.38 17.59
C THR A 453 29.20 -14.56 18.30
N ILE A 454 28.21 -15.23 17.70
CA ILE A 454 26.93 -15.53 18.33
C ILE A 454 27.09 -16.48 19.51
N GLU A 455 27.97 -17.47 19.39
CA GLU A 455 28.19 -18.49 20.41
C GLU A 455 29.24 -18.07 21.45
N LYS A 456 30.00 -16.99 21.21
CA LYS A 456 31.03 -16.52 22.14
C LYS A 456 30.45 -15.52 23.13
N THR A 457 30.52 -15.86 24.41
CA THR A 457 30.36 -14.90 25.51
C THR A 457 31.63 -14.08 25.62
N PHE A 458 31.55 -12.80 25.30
CA PHE A 458 32.60 -11.83 25.67
C PHE A 458 32.28 -11.38 27.10
N ASP A 459 33.22 -11.40 28.01
CA ASP A 459 33.06 -10.92 29.39
C ASP A 459 32.88 -9.37 29.39
N LEU A 460 31.77 -8.90 28.82
CA LEU A 460 31.40 -7.50 28.70
C LEU A 460 30.33 -7.16 29.74
N SER A 461 30.26 -5.88 30.12
CA SER A 461 29.13 -5.38 30.93
C SER A 461 27.80 -5.53 30.20
N GLU A 462 26.67 -5.60 30.91
CA GLU A 462 25.34 -5.75 30.38
C GLU A 462 25.04 -4.68 29.31
N LYS A 463 25.38 -3.41 29.57
CA LYS A 463 25.26 -2.28 28.64
C LYS A 463 26.08 -2.47 27.35
N SER A 464 27.30 -3.03 27.47
CA SER A 464 28.19 -3.31 26.34
C SER A 464 27.67 -4.49 25.51
N ILE A 465 27.14 -5.54 26.14
CA ILE A 465 26.55 -6.71 25.48
C ILE A 465 25.32 -6.29 24.68
N ASP A 466 24.40 -5.52 25.25
CA ASP A 466 23.20 -5.07 24.56
C ASP A 466 23.55 -4.26 23.32
N LYS A 467 24.52 -3.34 23.43
CA LYS A 467 24.95 -2.53 22.29
C LYS A 467 25.66 -3.34 21.22
N TRP A 468 26.51 -4.27 21.63
CA TRP A 468 27.14 -5.22 20.72
C TRP A 468 26.11 -6.06 19.96
N ASN A 469 25.13 -6.63 20.65
CA ASN A 469 24.08 -7.43 20.03
C ASN A 469 23.30 -6.63 18.98
N GLN A 470 22.94 -5.38 19.27
CA GLN A 470 22.26 -4.50 18.30
C GLN A 470 23.09 -4.27 17.04
N ILE A 471 24.40 -4.01 17.17
CA ILE A 471 25.31 -3.77 16.03
C ILE A 471 25.53 -5.08 15.26
N ARG A 472 25.80 -6.17 15.95
CA ARG A 472 26.01 -7.51 15.37
C ARG A 472 24.80 -7.97 14.55
N ASP A 473 23.61 -7.90 15.14
CA ASP A 473 22.39 -8.37 14.49
C ASP A 473 22.07 -7.56 13.23
N LYS A 474 22.37 -6.25 13.24
CA LYS A 474 22.27 -5.41 12.06
C LYS A 474 23.29 -5.78 10.98
N LEU A 475 24.56 -5.97 11.35
CA LEU A 475 25.60 -6.43 10.43
C LEU A 475 25.27 -7.81 9.84
N PHE A 476 24.76 -8.71 10.68
CA PHE A 476 24.36 -10.05 10.25
C PHE A 476 23.19 -10.02 9.28
N ALA A 477 22.16 -9.20 9.54
CA ALA A 477 21.03 -9.03 8.64
C ALA A 477 21.45 -8.52 7.26
N GLU A 478 22.33 -7.51 7.20
CA GLU A 478 22.87 -6.96 5.94
C GLU A 478 23.69 -8.00 5.16
N THR A 479 24.46 -8.85 5.84
CA THR A 479 25.38 -9.81 5.20
C THR A 479 24.78 -11.21 4.98
N SER A 480 23.59 -11.50 5.52
CA SER A 480 22.99 -12.85 5.49
C SER A 480 22.70 -13.38 4.08
N GLN A 481 22.42 -12.51 3.12
CA GLN A 481 22.06 -12.88 1.75
C GLN A 481 23.19 -12.70 0.72
N VAL A 482 24.44 -12.54 1.17
CA VAL A 482 25.62 -12.33 0.28
C VAL A 482 25.71 -13.36 -0.84
N GLN A 483 25.33 -14.61 -0.60
CA GLN A 483 25.40 -15.69 -1.60
C GLN A 483 24.49 -15.44 -2.81
N HIS A 484 23.38 -14.73 -2.63
CA HIS A 484 22.37 -14.48 -3.65
C HIS A 484 22.62 -13.22 -4.49
N TRP A 485 23.67 -12.44 -4.19
CA TRP A 485 23.97 -11.21 -4.94
C TRP A 485 24.55 -11.50 -6.31
N ASN A 486 24.05 -10.78 -7.30
CA ASN A 486 24.40 -11.00 -8.70
C ASN A 486 25.05 -9.77 -9.37
N SER A 487 25.11 -8.62 -8.67
CA SER A 487 25.67 -7.39 -9.24
C SER A 487 26.51 -6.62 -8.21
N ILE A 488 27.46 -5.82 -8.73
CA ILE A 488 28.29 -4.94 -7.91
C ILE A 488 27.45 -3.82 -7.28
N ASP A 489 26.36 -3.41 -7.90
CA ASP A 489 25.48 -2.36 -7.38
C ASP A 489 24.69 -2.84 -6.15
N GLU A 490 24.30 -4.11 -6.11
CA GLU A 490 23.76 -4.74 -4.91
C GLU A 490 24.79 -4.78 -3.79
N ALA A 491 26.02 -5.19 -4.08
CA ALA A 491 27.10 -5.20 -3.11
C ALA A 491 27.40 -3.81 -2.53
N ARG A 492 27.35 -2.76 -3.36
CA ARG A 492 27.54 -1.36 -2.92
C ARG A 492 26.42 -0.86 -2.00
N LYS A 493 25.16 -1.20 -2.31
CA LYS A 493 24.01 -0.84 -1.43
C LYS A 493 24.15 -1.46 -0.05
N ILE A 494 24.54 -2.73 0.01
CA ILE A 494 24.68 -3.44 1.27
C ILE A 494 25.93 -2.97 2.02
N PHE A 495 27.02 -2.72 1.33
CA PHE A 495 28.21 -2.13 1.92
C PHE A 495 27.92 -0.78 2.61
N TYR A 496 26.94 -0.01 2.13
CA TYR A 496 26.47 1.19 2.81
C TYR A 496 25.87 0.89 4.20
N GLY A 497 24.99 -0.10 4.32
CA GLY A 497 24.44 -0.53 5.62
C GLY A 497 25.50 -1.09 6.56
N VAL A 498 26.44 -1.89 6.01
CA VAL A 498 27.59 -2.42 6.74
C VAL A 498 28.47 -1.28 7.24
N SER A 499 28.78 -0.27 6.41
CA SER A 499 29.60 0.90 6.80
C SER A 499 29.00 1.65 7.98
N GLN A 500 27.68 1.88 7.98
CA GLN A 500 26.99 2.52 9.11
C GLN A 500 27.21 1.76 10.42
N SER A 501 27.10 0.44 10.36
CA SER A 501 27.24 -0.41 11.55
C SER A 501 28.68 -0.51 12.05
N ILE A 502 29.66 -0.51 11.14
CA ILE A 502 31.10 -0.48 11.48
C ILE A 502 31.48 0.87 12.11
N VAL A 503 30.99 1.99 11.57
CA VAL A 503 31.20 3.31 12.20
C VAL A 503 30.63 3.33 13.62
N MET A 504 29.42 2.79 13.83
CA MET A 504 28.85 2.67 15.18
C MET A 504 29.70 1.80 16.10
N LEU A 505 30.27 0.71 15.60
CA LEU A 505 31.16 -0.16 16.37
C LEU A 505 32.38 0.62 16.89
N GLU A 506 33.05 1.37 16.02
CA GLU A 506 34.22 2.20 16.38
C GLU A 506 33.84 3.38 17.30
N GLN A 507 32.65 3.95 17.13
CA GLN A 507 32.14 5.02 17.98
C GLN A 507 31.88 4.57 19.42
N TYR A 508 31.28 3.42 19.62
CA TYR A 508 30.91 2.91 20.95
C TYR A 508 32.07 2.21 21.67
N PHE A 509 32.83 1.34 20.99
CA PHE A 509 33.85 0.50 21.62
C PHE A 509 35.25 1.08 21.46
N GLY A 510 35.42 2.07 20.60
CA GLY A 510 36.70 2.69 20.35
C GLY A 510 37.55 1.89 19.36
N HIS A 511 38.68 2.47 19.03
CA HIS A 511 39.63 1.95 18.07
C HIS A 511 40.87 1.36 18.79
N HIS A 512 41.17 0.11 18.53
CA HIS A 512 42.24 -0.64 19.26
C HIS A 512 43.42 -1.04 18.36
N ASN A 513 43.39 -0.71 17.07
CA ASN A 513 44.49 -0.98 16.15
C ASN A 513 45.59 0.09 16.25
N ALA A 514 46.82 -0.26 15.86
CA ALA A 514 47.99 0.61 15.99
C ALA A 514 47.94 1.86 15.11
N LYS A 515 47.10 1.90 14.07
CA LYS A 515 46.97 3.01 13.13
C LYS A 515 45.57 3.63 13.19
N SER A 516 45.46 4.94 12.97
CA SER A 516 44.18 5.64 12.85
C SER A 516 43.36 5.10 11.69
N TYR A 517 42.01 5.23 11.81
CA TYR A 517 41.05 5.07 10.73
C TYR A 517 40.44 6.40 10.39
N TYR A 518 40.03 6.57 9.15
CA TYR A 518 39.48 7.81 8.63
C TYR A 518 38.07 7.56 8.12
N GLU A 519 37.12 8.35 8.60
CA GLU A 519 35.76 8.38 8.06
C GLU A 519 35.73 9.34 6.88
N ILE A 520 35.39 8.78 5.71
CA ILE A 520 35.33 9.52 4.48
C ILE A 520 33.86 9.61 4.03
N PHE A 521 33.46 10.76 3.52
CA PHE A 521 32.10 11.02 3.04
C PHE A 521 32.07 11.43 1.57
N CYS A 522 31.24 10.77 0.77
CA CYS A 522 30.95 11.16 -0.61
C CYS A 522 29.53 11.70 -0.71
N PRO A 523 29.32 12.99 -1.03
CA PRO A 523 27.97 13.61 -1.10
C PRO A 523 27.15 13.14 -2.29
N MET A 524 27.77 12.58 -3.33
CA MET A 524 27.13 12.20 -4.59
C MET A 524 26.60 10.75 -4.58
N ALA A 525 26.97 9.94 -3.58
CA ALA A 525 26.55 8.55 -3.53
C ALA A 525 25.02 8.43 -3.40
N PHE A 526 24.45 7.38 -4.01
CA PHE A 526 23.01 7.05 -3.96
C PHE A 526 22.07 8.21 -4.33
N GLY A 527 22.35 8.85 -5.47
CA GLY A 527 21.49 9.93 -5.99
C GLY A 527 21.54 11.21 -5.14
N ASN A 528 22.72 11.58 -4.65
CA ASN A 528 22.99 12.74 -3.80
C ASN A 528 22.44 12.62 -2.35
N ILE A 529 22.12 11.41 -1.89
CA ILE A 529 21.83 11.15 -0.49
C ILE A 529 23.12 11.26 0.34
N GLY A 530 24.25 10.88 -0.27
CA GLY A 530 25.55 10.81 0.37
C GLY A 530 25.79 9.49 1.11
N ALA A 531 27.04 9.09 1.22
CA ALA A 531 27.44 7.91 1.97
C ALA A 531 28.83 8.08 2.56
N PHE A 532 29.05 7.47 3.74
CA PHE A 532 30.35 7.46 4.38
C PHE A 532 30.86 6.02 4.51
N TRP A 533 32.18 5.92 4.61
CA TRP A 533 32.89 4.67 4.87
C TRP A 533 34.15 4.94 5.69
N LEU A 534 34.70 3.90 6.30
CA LEU A 534 36.01 3.96 6.95
C LEU A 534 37.11 3.57 5.97
N SER A 535 38.25 4.25 6.07
CA SER A 535 39.49 3.98 5.34
C SER A 535 40.66 3.81 6.31
N LYS A 536 41.69 3.03 5.91
CA LYS A 536 42.96 2.88 6.68
C LYS A 536 43.93 4.04 6.47
N ASP A 537 43.68 4.89 5.48
CA ASP A 537 44.49 6.07 5.16
C ASP A 537 43.61 7.24 4.68
N THR A 538 44.24 8.38 4.48
CA THR A 538 43.57 9.60 4.04
C THR A 538 43.29 9.64 2.52
N ASP A 539 43.82 8.67 1.77
CA ASP A 539 43.61 8.55 0.35
C ASP A 539 42.17 8.11 0.05
N VAL A 540 41.45 8.98 -0.66
CA VAL A 540 40.07 8.69 -1.04
C VAL A 540 40.02 7.63 -2.12
N ASN A 541 39.49 6.47 -1.78
CA ASN A 541 39.15 5.38 -2.70
C ASN A 541 37.69 5.01 -2.49
N ASN A 542 36.82 5.53 -3.36
CA ASN A 542 35.37 5.49 -3.17
C ASN A 542 34.79 4.09 -3.51
N PRO A 543 34.27 3.33 -2.54
CA PRO A 543 33.71 2.01 -2.77
C PRO A 543 32.35 2.04 -3.48
N TYR A 544 31.64 3.17 -3.44
CA TYR A 544 30.30 3.31 -3.99
C TYR A 544 30.28 3.63 -5.49
N PHE A 545 31.33 4.25 -6.01
CA PHE A 545 31.46 4.56 -7.42
C PHE A 545 32.56 3.75 -8.14
N GLY A 546 33.50 3.19 -7.37
CA GLY A 546 34.64 2.46 -7.95
C GLY A 546 35.46 3.34 -8.88
N THR A 547 35.95 2.76 -9.98
CA THR A 547 36.82 3.45 -10.94
C THR A 547 36.15 4.63 -11.63
N SER A 548 34.82 4.70 -11.66
CA SER A 548 34.08 5.80 -12.32
C SER A 548 34.25 7.14 -11.60
N MET A 549 34.32 7.16 -10.26
CA MET A 549 34.56 8.35 -9.44
C MET A 549 35.37 8.01 -8.20
N LEU A 550 36.54 7.39 -8.38
CA LEU A 550 37.38 6.83 -7.31
C LEU A 550 37.77 7.86 -6.23
N LYS A 551 38.00 9.10 -6.63
CA LYS A 551 38.47 10.19 -5.73
C LYS A 551 37.35 11.08 -5.19
N CYS A 552 36.07 10.72 -5.40
CA CYS A 552 34.94 11.46 -4.85
C CYS A 552 34.75 11.14 -3.37
N GLY A 553 35.04 12.10 -2.51
CA GLY A 553 34.88 12.03 -1.06
C GLY A 553 35.82 12.97 -0.34
N GLU A 554 35.54 13.23 0.92
CA GLU A 554 36.37 14.04 1.83
C GLU A 554 36.47 13.37 3.19
N VAL A 555 37.64 13.48 3.84
CA VAL A 555 37.86 12.99 5.21
C VAL A 555 37.06 13.86 6.17
N ARG A 556 36.21 13.26 6.97
CA ARG A 556 35.35 13.93 7.95
C ARG A 556 35.81 13.79 9.38
N TYR A 557 36.31 12.61 9.72
CA TYR A 557 36.72 12.30 11.08
C TYR A 557 37.89 11.32 11.10
N GLU A 558 38.74 11.44 12.13
CA GLU A 558 39.85 10.53 12.41
C GLU A 558 39.59 9.78 13.72
N TYR A 559 39.56 8.48 13.66
CA TYR A 559 39.49 7.56 14.81
C TYR A 559 40.91 7.23 15.24
N THR A 560 41.37 7.85 16.31
CA THR A 560 42.70 7.60 16.87
C THR A 560 42.67 6.37 17.80
N PRO A 561 43.78 5.59 17.86
CA PRO A 561 43.88 4.48 18.79
C PRO A 561 43.66 4.89 20.23
N LEU A 562 42.89 4.11 20.98
CA LEU A 562 42.77 4.31 22.43
C LEU A 562 44.12 3.96 23.07
N ALA A 563 44.66 4.86 23.87
CA ALA A 563 45.88 4.56 24.64
C ALA A 563 45.64 3.34 25.55
N GLU A 564 46.49 2.36 25.49
CA GLU A 564 46.48 1.28 26.46
C GLU A 564 46.76 1.87 27.83
N ASN A 565 45.76 1.87 28.71
CA ASN A 565 46.00 2.10 30.13
C ASN A 565 46.80 0.90 30.65
N LYS A 566 48.12 1.12 30.87
CA LYS A 566 49.01 0.19 31.54
C LYS A 566 48.60 0.01 33.00
#